data_4b1c67a89b61233c9da380719fd96294
#
_entry.id   4b1c67a89b61233c9da380719fd96294
#
_cell.length_a   1.000
_cell.length_b   1.000
_cell.length_c   1.000
_cell.angle_alpha   90.00
_cell.angle_beta   90.00
_cell.angle_gamma   90.00
#
_symmetry.space_group_name_H-M   'P 1'
#
loop_
_entity.id
_entity.type
_entity.pdbx_description
1 polymer ?
#
loop_
_entity_poly.entity_id
_entity_poly.type
_entity_poly.pdbx_seq_one_letter_code
_entity_poly.pdbx_strand_id
1 'polypeptide(L)'
;MYDLLIVGGGAAGMMAAVQAGRRGLRVLLAEKGDKTGRKLLITGKGRCNVTSAVPPSELMGNIPRNPRFLYSAFSRFNNEDTIRFFESAGVPLKTERGARVFPQSDKASDIRDALMREMKKAGVLLVNGEVSELLLQDGKVTGARFADGRETEASASDGGGYKLAEAAGHTIVPPAASLIPMLTAEKDPRDMMGLSLKNVRLTLLENGKAVYSELGEMLFTHFGVSGPLVLSASAHIPALGKKKYTLSIDLKPGLTPEQLDKRLLRDFSENLNRDAINAFGALLPRKMIPAALKRAGIPFDQKVRDITHEEREALLRTLKGFTLTVTGFRPVEEAIVTRGGVSVKEVDPKTMASKKADGLYFAGEILDVDGYTGGFNLTIAFSTAFAAAEAVAERVKANG
;
A
#
# COMPACT_ATOMS: atom_id res chain seq x y z
N MET A 1 25.54 -27.96 1.70
CA MET A 1 24.38 -27.91 0.77
C MET A 1 23.18 -27.37 1.52
N TYR A 2 22.45 -26.40 0.98
CA TYR A 2 21.25 -25.80 1.57
C TYR A 2 20.03 -26.37 0.85
N ASP A 3 18.93 -26.48 1.60
CA ASP A 3 17.65 -26.94 1.07
C ASP A 3 16.89 -25.77 0.40
N LEU A 4 17.17 -24.52 0.83
CA LEU A 4 16.56 -23.31 0.30
C LEU A 4 17.55 -22.12 0.33
N LEU A 5 17.72 -21.47 -0.81
CA LEU A 5 18.32 -20.14 -0.91
C LEU A 5 17.21 -19.10 -1.07
N ILE A 6 17.23 -18.07 -0.24
CA ILE A 6 16.35 -16.92 -0.34
C ILE A 6 17.14 -15.71 -0.79
N VAL A 7 16.72 -15.06 -1.86
CA VAL A 7 17.34 -13.86 -2.41
C VAL A 7 16.57 -12.62 -1.97
N GLY A 8 17.21 -11.80 -1.15
CA GLY A 8 16.66 -10.56 -0.60
C GLY A 8 16.09 -10.69 0.81
N GLY A 9 16.69 -9.94 1.73
CA GLY A 9 16.30 -9.87 3.16
C GLY A 9 15.21 -8.84 3.44
N GLY A 10 14.23 -8.70 2.55
CA GLY A 10 13.01 -7.90 2.78
C GLY A 10 11.99 -8.62 3.68
N ALA A 11 10.81 -8.02 3.86
CA ALA A 11 9.74 -8.57 4.70
C ALA A 11 9.37 -10.01 4.28
N ALA A 12 9.15 -10.26 2.98
CA ALA A 12 8.82 -11.57 2.47
C ALA A 12 9.98 -12.58 2.68
N GLY A 13 11.20 -12.19 2.30
CA GLY A 13 12.36 -13.09 2.43
C GLY A 13 12.66 -13.48 3.87
N MET A 14 12.61 -12.53 4.82
CA MET A 14 12.80 -12.85 6.24
C MET A 14 11.68 -13.75 6.77
N MET A 15 10.42 -13.52 6.41
CA MET A 15 9.31 -14.39 6.80
C MET A 15 9.45 -15.79 6.20
N ALA A 16 9.78 -15.91 4.91
CA ALA A 16 10.03 -17.20 4.27
C ALA A 16 11.17 -17.95 4.95
N ALA A 17 12.25 -17.27 5.32
CA ALA A 17 13.38 -17.85 6.03
C ALA A 17 12.97 -18.41 7.41
N VAL A 18 12.20 -17.65 8.20
CA VAL A 18 11.68 -18.11 9.48
C VAL A 18 10.80 -19.35 9.28
N GLN A 19 9.87 -19.30 8.33
CA GLN A 19 8.90 -20.38 8.13
C GLN A 19 9.56 -21.66 7.60
N ALA A 20 10.52 -21.54 6.72
CA ALA A 20 11.27 -22.68 6.19
C ALA A 20 12.18 -23.30 7.26
N GLY A 21 12.93 -22.47 8.00
CA GLY A 21 13.81 -22.95 9.07
C GLY A 21 13.04 -23.63 10.22
N ARG A 22 11.88 -23.09 10.62
CA ARG A 22 10.97 -23.73 11.61
C ARG A 22 10.46 -25.10 11.16
N ARG A 23 10.47 -25.38 9.84
CA ARG A 23 10.11 -26.70 9.26
C ARG A 23 11.30 -27.63 9.10
N GLY A 24 12.48 -27.23 9.62
CA GLY A 24 13.70 -28.04 9.63
C GLY A 24 14.56 -27.93 8.39
N LEU A 25 14.29 -26.98 7.47
CA LEU A 25 15.12 -26.78 6.30
C LEU A 25 16.39 -26.02 6.63
N ARG A 26 17.49 -26.37 5.94
CA ARG A 26 18.75 -25.62 5.96
C ARG A 26 18.62 -24.42 5.01
N VAL A 27 18.44 -23.24 5.60
CA VAL A 27 18.12 -22.03 4.84
C VAL A 27 19.32 -21.09 4.79
N LEU A 28 19.66 -20.63 3.58
CA LEU A 28 20.58 -19.54 3.31
C LEU A 28 19.76 -18.32 2.83
N LEU A 29 19.90 -17.17 3.50
CA LEU A 29 19.32 -15.91 3.06
C LEU A 29 20.44 -14.98 2.60
N ALA A 30 20.42 -14.57 1.33
CA ALA A 30 21.35 -13.63 0.72
C ALA A 30 20.73 -12.22 0.68
N GLU A 31 21.41 -11.22 1.24
CA GLU A 31 21.03 -9.82 1.16
C GLU A 31 22.18 -8.98 0.61
N LYS A 32 21.92 -8.22 -0.45
CA LYS A 32 22.94 -7.37 -1.09
C LYS A 32 23.27 -6.09 -0.32
N GLY A 33 22.29 -5.60 0.45
CA GLY A 33 22.46 -4.40 1.27
C GLY A 33 23.21 -4.69 2.56
N ASP A 34 23.66 -3.63 3.19
CA ASP A 34 24.32 -3.66 4.50
C ASP A 34 23.36 -4.04 5.65
N LYS A 35 22.05 -3.93 5.44
CA LYS A 35 21.02 -4.23 6.44
C LYS A 35 19.79 -4.86 5.82
N THR A 36 19.31 -5.94 6.44
CA THR A 36 18.00 -6.52 6.12
C THR A 36 16.84 -5.60 6.51
N GLY A 37 15.71 -5.74 5.82
CA GLY A 37 14.48 -5.03 6.18
C GLY A 37 14.52 -3.51 5.95
N ARG A 38 15.40 -2.96 5.09
CA ARG A 38 15.50 -1.51 4.85
C ARG A 38 14.16 -0.88 4.50
N LYS A 39 13.41 -1.48 3.57
CA LYS A 39 12.10 -0.98 3.16
C LYS A 39 11.07 -1.07 4.30
N LEU A 40 11.13 -2.13 5.10
CA LEU A 40 10.27 -2.31 6.26
C LEU A 40 10.48 -1.21 7.31
N LEU A 41 11.74 -0.79 7.54
CA LEU A 41 12.09 0.27 8.51
C LEU A 41 11.51 1.66 8.16
N ILE A 42 11.25 1.95 6.90
CA ILE A 42 10.68 3.23 6.47
C ILE A 42 9.16 3.20 6.30
N THR A 43 8.53 2.02 6.32
CA THR A 43 7.08 1.89 6.19
C THR A 43 6.35 2.58 7.35
N GLY A 44 5.16 3.09 7.09
CA GLY A 44 4.36 3.77 8.11
C GLY A 44 5.08 4.96 8.77
N LYS A 45 5.97 5.65 8.04
CA LYS A 45 6.81 6.74 8.55
C LYS A 45 7.73 6.30 9.70
N GLY A 46 8.34 5.11 9.56
CA GLY A 46 9.24 4.53 10.57
C GLY A 46 8.54 3.77 11.71
N ARG A 47 7.20 3.66 11.66
CA ARG A 47 6.40 2.95 12.66
C ARG A 47 6.08 1.51 12.28
N CYS A 48 6.15 1.16 11.01
CA CYS A 48 5.72 -0.08 10.38
C CYS A 48 4.24 -0.42 10.58
N ASN A 49 3.40 -0.12 9.59
CA ASN A 49 2.04 -0.65 9.56
C ASN A 49 2.09 -2.13 9.14
N VAL A 50 2.16 -3.02 10.13
CA VAL A 50 2.50 -4.46 9.98
C VAL A 50 1.45 -5.20 9.16
N THR A 51 0.18 -4.90 9.41
CA THR A 51 -0.96 -5.53 8.77
C THR A 51 -2.22 -4.69 9.00
N SER A 52 -3.36 -5.19 8.56
CA SER A 52 -4.68 -4.62 8.83
C SER A 52 -5.47 -5.53 9.78
N ALA A 53 -6.25 -4.96 10.68
CA ALA A 53 -7.19 -5.68 11.55
C ALA A 53 -8.61 -5.79 10.95
N VAL A 54 -8.77 -5.64 9.63
CA VAL A 54 -10.04 -5.94 8.97
C VAL A 54 -10.36 -7.43 9.11
N PRO A 55 -11.63 -7.84 9.10
CA PRO A 55 -11.99 -9.26 9.01
C PRO A 55 -11.27 -9.94 7.83
N PRO A 56 -10.76 -11.17 7.97
CA PRO A 56 -10.06 -11.88 6.87
C PRO A 56 -10.87 -11.94 5.57
N SER A 57 -12.19 -12.00 5.65
CA SER A 57 -13.12 -11.96 4.50
C SER A 57 -13.04 -10.67 3.68
N GLU A 58 -12.58 -9.57 4.29
CA GLU A 58 -12.47 -8.26 3.63
C GLU A 58 -11.08 -8.00 3.02
N LEU A 59 -10.09 -8.88 3.27
CA LEU A 59 -8.74 -8.70 2.74
C LEU A 59 -8.72 -8.56 1.21
N MET A 60 -9.46 -9.41 0.52
CA MET A 60 -9.50 -9.45 -0.95
C MET A 60 -10.03 -8.16 -1.56
N GLY A 61 -10.98 -7.49 -0.90
CA GLY A 61 -11.54 -6.20 -1.32
C GLY A 61 -10.53 -5.05 -1.28
N ASN A 62 -9.43 -5.25 -0.55
CA ASN A 62 -8.35 -4.26 -0.41
C ASN A 62 -7.16 -4.51 -1.33
N ILE A 63 -7.30 -5.46 -2.28
CA ILE A 63 -6.29 -5.80 -3.28
C ILE A 63 -6.83 -5.41 -4.66
N PRO A 64 -6.51 -4.23 -5.19
CA PRO A 64 -7.06 -3.77 -6.47
C PRO A 64 -6.54 -4.56 -7.66
N ARG A 65 -5.38 -5.24 -7.53
CA ARG A 65 -4.74 -5.94 -8.64
C ARG A 65 -4.53 -7.42 -8.32
N ASN A 66 -5.04 -8.28 -9.19
CA ASN A 66 -4.91 -9.74 -9.11
C ASN A 66 -5.34 -10.37 -7.75
N PRO A 67 -6.43 -9.90 -7.08
CA PRO A 67 -6.79 -10.39 -5.75
C PRO A 67 -6.96 -11.91 -5.70
N ARG A 68 -7.56 -12.53 -6.71
CA ARG A 68 -7.85 -13.97 -6.73
C ARG A 68 -6.59 -14.85 -6.62
N PHE A 69 -5.43 -14.33 -7.03
CA PHE A 69 -4.16 -15.02 -6.90
C PHE A 69 -3.79 -15.29 -5.44
N LEU A 70 -4.20 -14.41 -4.53
CA LEU A 70 -3.85 -14.47 -3.10
C LEU A 70 -4.80 -15.34 -2.26
N TYR A 71 -5.89 -15.86 -2.84
CA TYR A 71 -6.89 -16.59 -2.08
C TYR A 71 -6.30 -17.74 -1.26
N SER A 72 -5.48 -18.59 -1.88
CA SER A 72 -4.84 -19.72 -1.21
C SER A 72 -3.80 -19.28 -0.15
N ALA A 73 -3.03 -18.23 -0.43
CA ALA A 73 -2.06 -17.71 0.52
C ALA A 73 -2.75 -17.15 1.77
N PHE A 74 -3.80 -16.33 1.61
CA PHE A 74 -4.56 -15.76 2.73
C PHE A 74 -5.37 -16.81 3.52
N SER A 75 -5.80 -17.91 2.89
CA SER A 75 -6.47 -18.97 3.63
C SER A 75 -5.54 -19.77 4.55
N ARG A 76 -4.22 -19.74 4.30
CA ARG A 76 -3.21 -20.43 5.11
C ARG A 76 -2.53 -19.54 6.13
N PHE A 77 -2.31 -18.28 5.75
CA PHE A 77 -1.66 -17.28 6.60
C PHE A 77 -2.21 -15.89 6.29
N ASN A 78 -3.10 -15.38 7.11
CA ASN A 78 -3.77 -14.10 6.90
C ASN A 78 -3.25 -12.99 7.84
N ASN A 79 -3.99 -11.90 7.94
CA ASN A 79 -3.67 -10.76 8.79
C ASN A 79 -3.73 -11.10 10.29
N GLU A 80 -4.65 -11.96 10.72
CA GLU A 80 -4.74 -12.42 12.12
C GLU A 80 -3.55 -13.31 12.47
N ASP A 81 -3.11 -14.18 11.53
CA ASP A 81 -1.89 -14.99 11.69
C ASP A 81 -0.66 -14.10 11.79
N THR A 82 -0.61 -13.02 11.02
CA THR A 82 0.45 -12.01 11.10
C THR A 82 0.50 -11.37 12.50
N ILE A 83 -0.65 -10.98 13.04
CA ILE A 83 -0.75 -10.42 14.40
C ILE A 83 -0.23 -11.46 15.42
N ARG A 84 -0.78 -12.68 15.39
CA ARG A 84 -0.35 -13.78 16.30
C ARG A 84 1.14 -14.07 16.20
N PHE A 85 1.69 -14.05 14.99
CA PHE A 85 3.12 -14.29 14.78
C PHE A 85 3.99 -13.25 15.50
N PHE A 86 3.72 -11.96 15.32
CA PHE A 86 4.54 -10.90 15.92
C PHE A 86 4.33 -10.82 17.44
N GLU A 87 3.12 -11.01 17.95
CA GLU A 87 2.85 -11.05 19.39
C GLU A 87 3.58 -12.24 20.04
N SER A 88 3.54 -13.43 19.42
CA SER A 88 4.30 -14.60 19.90
C SER A 88 5.81 -14.42 19.82
N ALA A 89 6.30 -13.59 18.89
CA ALA A 89 7.70 -13.19 18.78
C ALA A 89 8.10 -12.09 19.79
N GLY A 90 7.18 -11.69 20.69
CA GLY A 90 7.43 -10.72 21.76
C GLY A 90 7.30 -9.27 21.33
N VAL A 91 6.55 -8.97 20.27
CA VAL A 91 6.24 -7.60 19.85
C VAL A 91 4.76 -7.31 20.09
N PRO A 92 4.41 -6.60 21.17
CA PRO A 92 3.04 -6.16 21.41
C PRO A 92 2.56 -5.24 20.27
N LEU A 93 1.34 -5.49 19.78
CA LEU A 93 0.74 -4.73 18.70
C LEU A 93 -0.44 -3.89 19.21
N LYS A 94 -0.77 -2.84 18.49
CA LYS A 94 -1.97 -2.00 18.69
C LYS A 94 -2.68 -1.77 17.39
N THR A 95 -4.01 -1.71 17.44
CA THR A 95 -4.85 -1.33 16.30
C THR A 95 -5.23 0.13 16.43
N GLU A 96 -4.98 0.90 15.37
CA GLU A 96 -5.37 2.29 15.25
C GLU A 96 -6.56 2.45 14.30
N ARG A 97 -7.06 3.67 14.20
CA ARG A 97 -8.15 4.02 13.29
C ARG A 97 -7.87 3.54 11.86
N GLY A 98 -8.91 3.03 11.19
CA GLY A 98 -8.82 2.43 9.85
C GLY A 98 -8.19 1.03 9.88
N ALA A 99 -8.37 0.32 11.00
CA ALA A 99 -7.89 -1.05 11.21
C ALA A 99 -6.38 -1.24 10.98
N ARG A 100 -5.58 -0.18 11.10
CA ARG A 100 -4.12 -0.23 10.91
C ARG A 100 -3.44 -0.80 12.15
N VAL A 101 -2.58 -1.78 11.95
CA VAL A 101 -1.86 -2.46 13.05
C VAL A 101 -0.42 -2.01 13.10
N PHE A 102 0.02 -1.53 14.27
CA PHE A 102 1.38 -1.04 14.51
C PHE A 102 1.98 -1.72 15.75
N PRO A 103 3.33 -1.79 15.86
CA PRO A 103 3.95 -2.12 17.14
C PRO A 103 3.58 -1.06 18.19
N GLN A 104 3.38 -1.48 19.43
CA GLN A 104 2.98 -0.59 20.51
C GLN A 104 4.02 0.50 20.78
N SER A 105 5.28 0.19 20.53
CA SER A 105 6.44 1.10 20.62
C SER A 105 6.49 2.19 19.54
N ASP A 106 5.70 2.06 18.47
CA ASP A 106 5.79 2.89 17.26
C ASP A 106 7.16 2.84 16.55
N LYS A 107 7.89 1.72 16.70
CA LYS A 107 9.22 1.53 16.07
C LYS A 107 9.20 0.38 15.08
N ALA A 108 9.44 0.67 13.80
CA ALA A 108 9.57 -0.35 12.75
C ALA A 108 10.73 -1.33 13.00
N SER A 109 11.75 -0.91 13.77
CA SER A 109 12.86 -1.77 14.19
C SER A 109 12.39 -3.01 14.95
N ASP A 110 11.37 -2.88 15.79
CA ASP A 110 10.92 -4.01 16.63
C ASP A 110 10.37 -5.16 15.78
N ILE A 111 9.70 -4.83 14.68
CA ILE A 111 9.21 -5.80 13.68
C ILE A 111 10.37 -6.49 12.97
N ARG A 112 11.35 -5.69 12.48
CA ARG A 112 12.55 -6.24 11.84
C ARG A 112 13.34 -7.11 12.80
N ASP A 113 13.57 -6.62 14.01
CA ASP A 113 14.40 -7.32 15.01
C ASP A 113 13.72 -8.61 15.51
N ALA A 114 12.38 -8.64 15.54
CA ALA A 114 11.64 -9.87 15.79
C ALA A 114 11.89 -10.90 14.68
N LEU A 115 11.77 -10.52 13.41
CA LEU A 115 12.08 -11.42 12.29
C LEU A 115 13.52 -11.92 12.36
N MET A 116 14.48 -11.06 12.66
CA MET A 116 15.90 -11.43 12.82
C MET A 116 16.12 -12.43 13.95
N ARG A 117 15.48 -12.21 15.11
CA ARG A 117 15.53 -13.15 16.24
C ARG A 117 14.95 -14.51 15.87
N GLU A 118 13.80 -14.52 15.21
CA GLU A 118 13.13 -15.75 14.79
C GLU A 118 13.92 -16.50 13.71
N MET A 119 14.56 -15.80 12.76
CA MET A 119 15.50 -16.40 11.79
C MET A 119 16.66 -17.08 12.52
N LYS A 120 17.28 -16.39 13.50
CA LYS A 120 18.38 -16.95 14.30
C LYS A 120 17.94 -18.19 15.05
N LYS A 121 16.77 -18.19 15.70
CA LYS A 121 16.20 -19.36 16.39
C LYS A 121 15.93 -20.53 15.44
N ALA A 122 15.53 -20.22 14.21
CA ALA A 122 15.26 -21.20 13.17
C ALA A 122 16.54 -21.71 12.43
N GLY A 123 17.72 -21.28 12.85
CA GLY A 123 19.00 -21.74 12.28
C GLY A 123 19.29 -21.20 10.88
N VAL A 124 18.67 -20.11 10.48
CA VAL A 124 18.89 -19.49 9.15
C VAL A 124 20.27 -18.86 9.08
N LEU A 125 21.03 -19.19 8.04
CA LEU A 125 22.27 -18.50 7.74
C LEU A 125 22.00 -17.25 6.89
N LEU A 126 22.44 -16.09 7.38
CA LEU A 126 22.38 -14.82 6.66
C LEU A 126 23.76 -14.52 6.07
N VAL A 127 23.81 -14.23 4.76
CA VAL A 127 25.05 -13.82 4.08
C VAL A 127 24.84 -12.49 3.38
N ASN A 128 25.85 -11.64 3.42
CA ASN A 128 25.91 -10.45 2.59
C ASN A 128 26.43 -10.84 1.20
N GLY A 129 25.68 -10.47 0.17
CA GLY A 129 26.03 -10.72 -1.21
C GLY A 129 24.87 -10.51 -2.16
N GLU A 130 25.18 -10.03 -3.35
CA GLU A 130 24.21 -9.90 -4.44
C GLU A 130 24.22 -11.18 -5.28
N VAL A 131 23.07 -11.83 -5.38
CA VAL A 131 22.88 -12.93 -6.34
C VAL A 131 22.71 -12.30 -7.72
N SER A 132 23.58 -12.67 -8.65
CA SER A 132 23.63 -12.13 -10.02
C SER A 132 23.02 -13.06 -11.06
N GLU A 133 22.98 -14.37 -10.79
CA GLU A 133 22.51 -15.38 -11.75
C GLU A 133 21.90 -16.58 -11.04
N LEU A 134 20.83 -17.16 -11.64
CA LEU A 134 20.31 -18.47 -11.27
C LEU A 134 21.00 -19.55 -12.12
N LEU A 135 21.52 -20.60 -11.49
CA LEU A 135 22.06 -21.75 -12.16
C LEU A 135 20.93 -22.68 -12.55
N LEU A 136 20.70 -22.81 -13.85
CA LEU A 136 19.65 -23.63 -14.43
C LEU A 136 20.23 -24.83 -15.18
N GLN A 137 19.70 -26.02 -14.89
CA GLN A 137 20.02 -27.23 -15.63
C GLN A 137 18.68 -27.91 -16.00
N ASP A 138 18.45 -28.15 -17.27
CA ASP A 138 17.23 -28.78 -17.81
C ASP A 138 15.92 -28.14 -17.29
N GLY A 139 15.90 -26.78 -17.21
CA GLY A 139 14.74 -26.03 -16.70
C GLY A 139 14.53 -26.07 -15.19
N LYS A 140 15.46 -26.64 -14.45
CA LYS A 140 15.46 -26.73 -12.98
C LYS A 140 16.53 -25.83 -12.39
N VAL A 141 16.19 -25.09 -11.36
CA VAL A 141 17.16 -24.32 -10.57
C VAL A 141 17.95 -25.28 -9.70
N THR A 142 19.27 -25.28 -9.88
CA THR A 142 20.23 -26.10 -9.12
C THR A 142 21.04 -25.29 -8.14
N GLY A 143 21.07 -23.97 -8.30
CA GLY A 143 21.79 -23.06 -7.42
C GLY A 143 21.75 -21.63 -7.89
N ALA A 144 22.66 -20.82 -7.37
CA ALA A 144 22.84 -19.44 -7.76
C ALA A 144 24.31 -19.01 -7.68
N ARG A 145 24.68 -18.03 -8.51
CA ARG A 145 25.97 -17.36 -8.50
C ARG A 145 25.84 -15.97 -7.92
N PHE A 146 26.74 -15.61 -7.04
CA PHE A 146 26.85 -14.27 -6.49
C PHE A 146 27.70 -13.38 -7.40
N ALA A 147 27.53 -12.08 -7.30
CA ALA A 147 28.29 -11.10 -8.09
C ALA A 147 29.81 -11.13 -7.84
N ASP A 148 30.26 -11.65 -6.71
CA ASP A 148 31.65 -11.85 -6.35
C ASP A 148 32.24 -13.21 -6.83
N GLY A 149 31.45 -13.97 -7.62
CA GLY A 149 31.86 -15.25 -8.19
C GLY A 149 31.59 -16.47 -7.30
N ARG A 150 31.20 -16.31 -6.06
CA ARG A 150 30.76 -17.45 -5.21
C ARG A 150 29.53 -18.13 -5.82
N GLU A 151 29.46 -19.44 -5.70
CA GLU A 151 28.27 -20.21 -6.07
C GLU A 151 27.71 -20.96 -4.86
N THR A 152 26.43 -21.22 -4.91
CA THR A 152 25.75 -22.05 -3.91
C THR A 152 24.75 -22.98 -4.58
N GLU A 153 24.72 -24.22 -4.13
CA GLU A 153 23.75 -25.21 -4.55
C GLU A 153 22.55 -25.13 -3.61
N ALA A 154 21.39 -24.81 -4.13
CA ALA A 154 20.13 -24.79 -3.41
C ALA A 154 18.95 -24.64 -4.36
N SER A 155 17.73 -25.02 -3.94
CA SER A 155 16.50 -24.51 -4.56
C SER A 155 16.38 -23.02 -4.23
N ALA A 156 16.23 -22.15 -5.26
CA ALA A 156 16.19 -20.72 -5.04
C ALA A 156 14.76 -20.19 -4.84
N SER A 157 14.63 -19.25 -3.89
CA SER A 157 13.47 -18.36 -3.78
C SER A 157 13.95 -16.94 -4.02
N ASP A 158 13.31 -16.21 -4.94
CA ASP A 158 13.72 -14.86 -5.31
C ASP A 158 12.85 -13.78 -4.62
N GLY A 159 13.49 -12.87 -3.92
CA GLY A 159 12.88 -11.68 -3.33
C GLY A 159 13.33 -10.33 -3.92
N GLY A 160 14.25 -10.31 -4.92
CA GLY A 160 14.87 -9.04 -5.34
C GLY A 160 15.23 -8.90 -6.80
N GLY A 161 14.85 -9.81 -7.68
CA GLY A 161 15.45 -9.84 -8.99
C GLY A 161 14.48 -10.00 -10.15
N TYR A 162 13.86 -8.90 -10.62
CA TYR A 162 13.17 -8.96 -11.91
C TYR A 162 14.07 -9.52 -13.02
N LYS A 163 15.39 -9.19 -13.00
CA LYS A 163 16.37 -9.74 -13.94
C LYS A 163 16.55 -11.26 -13.80
N LEU A 164 16.57 -11.78 -12.58
CA LEU A 164 16.67 -13.21 -12.33
C LEU A 164 15.40 -13.93 -12.80
N ALA A 165 14.23 -13.34 -12.56
CA ALA A 165 12.96 -13.89 -13.04
C ALA A 165 12.86 -13.88 -14.57
N GLU A 166 13.29 -12.79 -15.25
CA GLU A 166 13.37 -12.72 -16.72
C GLU A 166 14.32 -13.78 -17.28
N ALA A 167 15.50 -13.96 -16.68
CA ALA A 167 16.46 -14.99 -17.08
C ALA A 167 15.89 -16.41 -16.92
N ALA A 168 14.99 -16.63 -15.95
CA ALA A 168 14.23 -17.87 -15.79
C ALA A 168 12.99 -17.97 -16.71
N GLY A 169 12.83 -17.05 -17.66
CA GLY A 169 11.78 -17.06 -18.69
C GLY A 169 10.46 -16.42 -18.27
N HIS A 170 10.39 -15.73 -17.11
CA HIS A 170 9.18 -15.06 -16.65
C HIS A 170 8.94 -13.72 -17.34
N THR A 171 7.65 -13.44 -17.60
CA THR A 171 7.20 -12.14 -18.06
C THR A 171 7.14 -11.16 -16.90
N ILE A 172 7.86 -10.06 -17.01
CA ILE A 172 7.78 -8.95 -16.07
C ILE A 172 6.78 -7.92 -16.58
N VAL A 173 5.67 -7.78 -15.85
CA VAL A 173 4.75 -6.66 -16.05
C VAL A 173 5.49 -5.39 -15.63
N PRO A 174 5.61 -4.37 -16.51
CA PRO A 174 6.42 -3.19 -16.23
C PRO A 174 6.10 -2.56 -14.88
N PRO A 175 7.09 -2.40 -13.99
CA PRO A 175 6.89 -1.73 -12.72
C PRO A 175 6.42 -0.30 -12.93
N ALA A 176 5.40 0.10 -12.20
CA ALA A 176 4.87 1.45 -12.21
C ALA A 176 4.54 1.89 -10.77
N ALA A 177 4.53 3.20 -10.55
CA ALA A 177 4.14 3.73 -9.25
C ALA A 177 2.70 3.35 -8.90
N SER A 178 2.49 2.87 -7.69
CA SER A 178 1.19 2.69 -7.05
C SER A 178 1.22 3.36 -5.68
N LEU A 179 0.05 3.79 -5.18
CA LEU A 179 -0.05 4.53 -3.92
C LEU A 179 0.88 5.76 -3.91
N ILE A 180 0.66 6.65 -4.89
CA ILE A 180 1.48 7.82 -5.15
C ILE A 180 0.67 9.12 -5.02
N PRO A 181 1.25 10.22 -4.47
CA PRO A 181 0.60 11.52 -4.44
C PRO A 181 0.29 12.05 -5.85
N MET A 182 -0.80 12.83 -5.95
CA MET A 182 -1.30 13.36 -7.22
C MET A 182 -1.05 14.86 -7.34
N LEU A 183 -0.64 15.27 -8.53
CA LEU A 183 -0.59 16.67 -8.97
C LEU A 183 -1.97 17.10 -9.43
N THR A 184 -2.35 18.36 -9.17
CA THR A 184 -3.65 18.91 -9.57
C THR A 184 -3.50 20.19 -10.37
N ALA A 185 -4.48 20.46 -11.27
CA ALA A 185 -4.50 21.68 -12.08
C ALA A 185 -4.83 22.91 -11.25
N GLU A 186 -5.68 22.77 -10.25
CA GLU A 186 -6.18 23.86 -9.43
C GLU A 186 -5.08 24.35 -8.44
N LYS A 187 -5.10 25.65 -8.16
CA LYS A 187 -4.16 26.29 -7.22
C LYS A 187 -4.59 26.14 -5.74
N ASP A 188 -5.88 25.91 -5.50
CA ASP A 188 -6.44 25.82 -4.14
C ASP A 188 -5.69 24.87 -3.20
N PRO A 189 -5.20 23.67 -3.63
CA PRO A 189 -4.44 22.78 -2.77
C PRO A 189 -3.18 23.43 -2.17
N ARG A 190 -2.51 24.30 -2.91
CA ARG A 190 -1.31 25.02 -2.43
C ARG A 190 -1.65 25.97 -1.29
N ASP A 191 -2.76 26.69 -1.41
CA ASP A 191 -3.23 27.62 -0.37
C ASP A 191 -3.66 26.87 0.91
N MET A 192 -4.09 25.61 0.73
CA MET A 192 -4.48 24.71 1.83
C MET A 192 -3.34 23.79 2.29
N MET A 193 -2.08 24.01 1.87
CA MET A 193 -0.94 23.14 2.21
C MET A 193 -0.89 22.82 3.71
N GLY A 194 -0.72 21.52 4.03
CA GLY A 194 -0.66 21.01 5.40
C GLY A 194 -2.05 20.74 6.02
N LEU A 195 -3.15 21.10 5.35
CA LEU A 195 -4.49 20.78 5.83
C LEU A 195 -4.78 19.30 5.60
N SER A 196 -4.99 18.55 6.66
CA SER A 196 -5.50 17.19 6.64
C SER A 196 -7.02 17.21 6.84
N LEU A 197 -7.75 16.62 5.90
CA LEU A 197 -9.19 16.38 6.05
C LEU A 197 -9.41 14.97 6.58
N LYS A 198 -10.26 14.89 7.61
CA LYS A 198 -10.70 13.62 8.21
C LYS A 198 -12.18 13.42 7.92
N ASN A 199 -12.59 12.16 7.71
CA ASN A 199 -13.99 11.80 7.44
C ASN A 199 -14.56 12.50 6.20
N VAL A 200 -13.83 12.53 5.11
CA VAL A 200 -14.32 12.96 3.79
C VAL A 200 -14.52 11.74 2.90
N ARG A 201 -15.43 11.84 1.94
CA ARG A 201 -15.55 10.82 0.88
C ARG A 201 -14.84 11.34 -0.36
N LEU A 202 -13.85 10.60 -0.81
CA LEU A 202 -13.16 10.88 -2.07
C LEU A 202 -13.65 9.92 -3.13
N THR A 203 -14.11 10.45 -4.25
CA THR A 203 -14.50 9.70 -5.44
C THR A 203 -13.56 10.06 -6.59
N LEU A 204 -12.92 9.06 -7.19
CA LEU A 204 -12.16 9.22 -8.42
C LEU A 204 -13.08 9.02 -9.61
N LEU A 205 -13.13 10.01 -10.48
CA LEU A 205 -13.90 9.98 -11.72
C LEU A 205 -12.97 9.83 -12.92
N GLU A 206 -13.23 8.85 -13.77
CA GLU A 206 -12.61 8.67 -15.09
C GLU A 206 -13.59 9.15 -16.15
N ASN A 207 -13.27 10.21 -16.88
CA ASN A 207 -14.16 10.83 -17.85
C ASN A 207 -15.58 11.09 -17.31
N GLY A 208 -15.67 11.50 -16.03
CA GLY A 208 -16.95 11.76 -15.33
C GLY A 208 -17.62 10.54 -14.71
N LYS A 209 -17.15 9.32 -14.96
CA LYS A 209 -17.69 8.10 -14.36
C LYS A 209 -16.88 7.68 -13.13
N ALA A 210 -17.56 7.36 -12.04
CA ALA A 210 -16.91 6.91 -10.81
C ALA A 210 -16.24 5.54 -11.00
N VAL A 211 -14.94 5.45 -10.68
CA VAL A 211 -14.13 4.22 -10.73
C VAL A 211 -13.62 3.79 -9.36
N TYR A 212 -13.64 4.70 -8.39
CA TYR A 212 -13.28 4.41 -6.99
C TYR A 212 -13.99 5.41 -6.08
N SER A 213 -14.41 4.97 -4.89
CA SER A 213 -14.98 5.86 -3.86
C SER A 213 -14.77 5.26 -2.47
N GLU A 214 -14.22 6.05 -1.56
CA GLU A 214 -13.96 5.62 -0.18
C GLU A 214 -14.09 6.77 0.81
N LEU A 215 -14.41 6.44 2.08
CA LEU A 215 -14.45 7.35 3.21
C LEU A 215 -13.13 7.29 3.99
N GLY A 216 -12.50 8.43 4.28
CA GLY A 216 -11.25 8.41 5.02
C GLY A 216 -10.59 9.78 5.19
N GLU A 217 -9.27 9.77 5.08
CA GLU A 217 -8.40 10.94 5.29
C GLU A 217 -7.62 11.29 4.03
N MET A 218 -7.43 12.59 3.79
CA MET A 218 -6.57 13.13 2.74
C MET A 218 -5.79 14.34 3.22
N LEU A 219 -4.75 14.71 2.49
CA LEU A 219 -3.86 15.82 2.81
C LEU A 219 -3.69 16.74 1.59
N PHE A 220 -3.84 18.04 1.78
CA PHE A 220 -3.43 19.05 0.80
C PHE A 220 -1.94 19.35 0.91
N THR A 221 -1.29 19.48 -0.25
CA THR A 221 0.16 19.74 -0.37
C THR A 221 0.42 20.91 -1.31
N HIS A 222 1.66 21.36 -1.38
CA HIS A 222 2.07 22.45 -2.28
C HIS A 222 1.97 22.07 -3.78
N PHE A 223 1.93 20.78 -4.09
CA PHE A 223 1.85 20.28 -5.48
C PHE A 223 0.46 19.75 -5.87
N GLY A 224 -0.43 19.55 -4.91
CA GLY A 224 -1.74 18.93 -5.12
C GLY A 224 -2.21 18.22 -3.86
N VAL A 225 -2.42 16.90 -3.94
CA VAL A 225 -3.02 16.12 -2.85
C VAL A 225 -2.29 14.81 -2.58
N SER A 226 -2.39 14.35 -1.33
CA SER A 226 -1.81 13.12 -0.81
C SER A 226 -2.70 12.53 0.30
N GLY A 227 -2.17 11.59 1.06
CA GLY A 227 -2.87 10.92 2.17
C GLY A 227 -3.58 9.65 1.74
N PRO A 228 -4.08 8.85 2.70
CA PRO A 228 -4.52 7.48 2.43
C PRO A 228 -5.52 7.34 1.29
N LEU A 229 -6.58 8.18 1.26
CA LEU A 229 -7.58 8.14 0.17
C LEU A 229 -6.99 8.43 -1.20
N VAL A 230 -6.12 9.43 -1.29
CA VAL A 230 -5.49 9.84 -2.57
C VAL A 230 -4.54 8.75 -3.06
N LEU A 231 -3.76 8.19 -2.16
CA LEU A 231 -2.85 7.09 -2.47
C LEU A 231 -3.61 5.86 -2.96
N SER A 232 -4.67 5.46 -2.28
CA SER A 232 -5.54 4.35 -2.74
C SER A 232 -6.20 4.65 -4.09
N ALA A 233 -6.71 5.88 -4.28
CA ALA A 233 -7.29 6.29 -5.57
C ALA A 233 -6.29 6.22 -6.72
N SER A 234 -4.99 6.50 -6.48
CA SER A 234 -3.95 6.45 -7.52
C SER A 234 -3.74 5.05 -8.11
N ALA A 235 -4.02 3.99 -7.34
CA ALA A 235 -3.94 2.62 -7.83
C ALA A 235 -4.93 2.33 -8.98
N HIS A 236 -6.01 3.10 -9.08
CA HIS A 236 -7.03 2.98 -10.14
C HIS A 236 -6.72 3.80 -11.40
N ILE A 237 -5.60 4.52 -11.44
CA ILE A 237 -5.17 5.27 -12.62
C ILE A 237 -4.04 4.50 -13.33
N PRO A 238 -4.33 3.70 -14.37
CA PRO A 238 -3.32 2.87 -15.03
C PRO A 238 -2.31 3.71 -15.82
N ALA A 239 -2.76 4.79 -16.46
CA ALA A 239 -1.94 5.72 -17.21
C ALA A 239 -2.65 7.07 -17.35
N LEU A 240 -1.89 8.15 -17.24
CA LEU A 240 -2.35 9.50 -17.57
C LEU A 240 -2.14 9.76 -19.07
N GLY A 241 -2.97 10.62 -19.66
CA GLY A 241 -2.79 11.14 -21.02
C GLY A 241 -3.93 10.84 -22.00
N LYS A 242 -4.59 9.69 -21.93
CA LYS A 242 -5.76 9.38 -22.80
C LYS A 242 -7.11 9.63 -22.14
N LYS A 243 -7.15 9.69 -20.81
CA LYS A 243 -8.36 9.82 -20.00
C LYS A 243 -8.22 10.98 -19.03
N LYS A 244 -9.33 11.69 -18.80
CA LYS A 244 -9.41 12.74 -17.79
C LYS A 244 -9.79 12.14 -16.45
N TYR A 245 -8.97 12.40 -15.42
CA TYR A 245 -9.25 12.00 -14.06
C TYR A 245 -9.54 13.22 -13.19
N THR A 246 -10.61 13.10 -12.39
CA THR A 246 -11.04 14.14 -11.47
C THR A 246 -11.30 13.51 -10.09
N LEU A 247 -10.80 14.13 -9.05
CA LEU A 247 -11.16 13.81 -7.67
C LEU A 247 -12.36 14.65 -7.29
N SER A 248 -13.44 14.03 -6.81
CA SER A 248 -14.60 14.70 -6.21
C SER A 248 -14.60 14.39 -4.72
N ILE A 249 -14.57 15.42 -3.90
CA ILE A 249 -14.43 15.30 -2.45
C ILE A 249 -15.72 15.79 -1.80
N ASP A 250 -16.49 14.87 -1.20
CA ASP A 250 -17.58 15.21 -0.30
C ASP A 250 -17.02 15.54 1.08
N LEU A 251 -17.09 16.80 1.47
CA LEU A 251 -16.53 17.31 2.71
C LEU A 251 -17.43 17.01 3.92
N LYS A 252 -18.68 16.62 3.69
CA LYS A 252 -19.71 16.34 4.71
C LYS A 252 -20.49 15.06 4.38
N PRO A 253 -19.80 13.90 4.26
CA PRO A 253 -20.45 12.66 3.82
C PRO A 253 -21.50 12.11 4.78
N GLY A 254 -21.48 12.53 6.04
CA GLY A 254 -22.49 12.17 7.04
C GLY A 254 -23.81 12.96 6.94
N LEU A 255 -23.91 13.96 6.06
CA LEU A 255 -25.11 14.76 5.84
C LEU A 255 -25.60 14.57 4.41
N THR A 256 -26.93 14.38 4.25
CA THR A 256 -27.54 14.49 2.92
C THR A 256 -27.50 15.94 2.42
N PRO A 257 -27.69 16.22 1.12
CA PRO A 257 -27.79 17.60 0.63
C PRO A 257 -28.82 18.42 1.38
N GLU A 258 -30.00 17.86 1.67
CA GLU A 258 -31.09 18.53 2.37
C GLU A 258 -30.72 18.82 3.84
N GLN A 259 -30.04 17.89 4.50
CA GLN A 259 -29.55 18.08 5.87
C GLN A 259 -28.45 19.15 5.94
N LEU A 260 -27.58 19.18 4.93
CA LEU A 260 -26.52 20.18 4.83
C LEU A 260 -27.09 21.57 4.54
N ASP A 261 -28.11 21.68 3.69
CA ASP A 261 -28.80 22.96 3.43
C ASP A 261 -29.47 23.51 4.71
N LYS A 262 -30.20 22.67 5.43
CA LYS A 262 -30.77 23.04 6.75
C LYS A 262 -29.68 23.48 7.73
N ARG A 263 -28.54 22.84 7.70
CA ARG A 263 -27.39 23.23 8.53
C ARG A 263 -26.82 24.59 8.11
N LEU A 264 -26.68 24.86 6.82
CA LEU A 264 -26.25 26.17 6.30
C LEU A 264 -27.20 27.28 6.72
N LEU A 265 -28.51 27.08 6.56
CA LEU A 265 -29.53 28.06 6.98
C LEU A 265 -29.47 28.38 8.48
N ARG A 266 -29.24 27.36 9.32
CA ARG A 266 -29.04 27.57 10.76
C ARG A 266 -27.78 28.36 11.04
N ASP A 267 -26.64 27.94 10.45
CA ASP A 267 -25.37 28.62 10.66
C ASP A 267 -25.39 30.07 10.15
N PHE A 268 -26.19 30.36 9.10
CA PHE A 268 -26.43 31.71 8.59
C PHE A 268 -27.22 32.53 9.60
N SER A 269 -28.31 31.99 10.16
CA SER A 269 -29.15 32.70 11.14
C SER A 269 -28.38 33.12 12.41
N GLU A 270 -27.36 32.32 12.78
CA GLU A 270 -26.51 32.62 13.94
C GLU A 270 -25.41 33.65 13.62
N ASN A 271 -25.13 33.96 12.33
CA ASN A 271 -24.03 34.78 11.91
C ASN A 271 -24.37 35.93 10.94
N LEU A 272 -25.64 36.37 10.89
CA LEU A 272 -26.18 37.30 9.90
C LEU A 272 -25.33 38.54 9.61
N ASN A 273 -24.71 39.13 10.62
CA ASN A 273 -23.91 40.37 10.50
C ASN A 273 -22.43 40.13 10.29
N ARG A 274 -21.95 38.89 10.26
CA ARG A 274 -20.56 38.54 10.00
C ARG A 274 -20.26 38.55 8.51
N ASP A 275 -19.01 38.85 8.15
CA ASP A 275 -18.50 38.60 6.83
C ASP A 275 -18.42 37.09 6.56
N ALA A 276 -18.67 36.65 5.34
CA ALA A 276 -18.70 35.25 4.94
C ALA A 276 -17.40 34.51 5.34
N ILE A 277 -16.24 35.16 5.16
CA ILE A 277 -14.93 34.56 5.51
C ILE A 277 -14.84 34.16 6.99
N ASN A 278 -15.60 34.82 7.89
CA ASN A 278 -15.58 34.63 9.33
C ASN A 278 -16.74 33.77 9.86
N ALA A 279 -17.67 33.36 9.01
CA ALA A 279 -18.93 32.72 9.42
C ALA A 279 -18.86 31.17 9.44
N PHE A 280 -18.00 30.57 8.65
CA PHE A 280 -18.00 29.12 8.39
C PHE A 280 -17.04 28.30 9.24
N GLY A 281 -16.43 28.88 10.29
CA GLY A 281 -15.44 28.20 11.14
C GLY A 281 -15.97 26.96 11.89
N ALA A 282 -17.29 26.88 12.16
CA ALA A 282 -17.93 25.72 12.75
C ALA A 282 -18.19 24.59 11.73
N LEU A 283 -18.19 24.90 10.44
CA LEU A 283 -18.47 23.97 9.35
C LEU A 283 -17.19 23.48 8.65
N LEU A 284 -16.22 24.36 8.42
CA LEU A 284 -15.02 24.10 7.64
C LEU A 284 -13.74 24.47 8.40
N PRO A 285 -12.62 23.77 8.15
CA PRO A 285 -11.30 24.23 8.56
C PRO A 285 -11.02 25.61 7.98
N ARG A 286 -10.39 26.49 8.77
CA ARG A 286 -10.11 27.89 8.37
C ARG A 286 -9.43 28.01 7.00
N LYS A 287 -8.44 27.17 6.71
CA LYS A 287 -7.72 27.18 5.42
C LYS A 287 -8.61 26.83 4.22
N MET A 288 -9.75 26.17 4.43
CA MET A 288 -10.63 25.72 3.37
C MET A 288 -11.73 26.74 3.04
N ILE A 289 -12.07 27.62 3.99
CA ILE A 289 -13.14 28.60 3.82
C ILE A 289 -12.94 29.47 2.57
N PRO A 290 -11.77 30.08 2.34
CA PRO A 290 -11.55 30.93 1.14
C PRO A 290 -11.78 30.17 -0.16
N ALA A 291 -11.29 28.94 -0.27
CA ALA A 291 -11.47 28.11 -1.46
C ALA A 291 -12.95 27.75 -1.69
N ALA A 292 -13.68 27.41 -0.64
CA ALA A 292 -15.10 27.09 -0.74
C ALA A 292 -15.95 28.30 -1.16
N LEU A 293 -15.73 29.48 -0.56
CA LEU A 293 -16.41 30.72 -0.90
C LEU A 293 -16.13 31.15 -2.35
N LYS A 294 -14.86 31.15 -2.74
CA LYS A 294 -14.46 31.48 -4.11
C LYS A 294 -15.16 30.60 -5.15
N ARG A 295 -15.25 29.29 -4.89
CA ARG A 295 -15.94 28.35 -5.80
C ARG A 295 -17.46 28.50 -5.80
N ALA A 296 -18.02 28.99 -4.71
CA ALA A 296 -19.45 29.32 -4.60
C ALA A 296 -19.79 30.69 -5.17
N GLY A 297 -18.80 31.52 -5.54
CA GLY A 297 -19.00 32.86 -6.04
C GLY A 297 -19.35 33.88 -4.94
N ILE A 298 -19.08 33.56 -3.66
CA ILE A 298 -19.40 34.41 -2.52
C ILE A 298 -18.19 35.30 -2.19
N PRO A 299 -18.31 36.64 -2.25
CA PRO A 299 -17.28 37.57 -1.79
C PRO A 299 -16.94 37.39 -0.31
N PHE A 300 -15.68 37.54 0.07
CA PHE A 300 -15.22 37.29 1.43
C PHE A 300 -15.80 38.26 2.46
N ASP A 301 -16.03 39.49 2.07
CA ASP A 301 -16.58 40.62 2.85
C ASP A 301 -18.10 40.72 2.76
N GLN A 302 -18.77 39.89 1.94
CA GLN A 302 -20.23 39.83 1.87
C GLN A 302 -20.81 39.41 3.22
N LYS A 303 -21.82 40.14 3.70
CA LYS A 303 -22.51 39.75 4.93
C LYS A 303 -23.32 38.49 4.71
N VAL A 304 -23.33 37.62 5.71
CA VAL A 304 -24.05 36.32 5.63
C VAL A 304 -25.54 36.52 5.30
N ARG A 305 -26.16 37.59 5.82
CA ARG A 305 -27.58 37.92 5.51
C ARG A 305 -27.83 38.24 4.03
N ASP A 306 -26.80 38.65 3.31
CA ASP A 306 -26.90 39.06 1.91
C ASP A 306 -26.55 37.91 0.94
N ILE A 307 -26.21 36.70 1.47
CA ILE A 307 -25.95 35.48 0.67
C ILE A 307 -27.26 35.03 0.02
N THR A 308 -27.28 35.01 -1.30
CA THR A 308 -28.47 34.62 -2.08
C THR A 308 -28.74 33.11 -2.01
N HIS A 309 -29.91 32.71 -2.47
CA HIS A 309 -30.27 31.29 -2.61
C HIS A 309 -29.30 30.56 -3.54
N GLU A 310 -29.00 31.17 -4.69
CA GLU A 310 -28.11 30.63 -5.72
C GLU A 310 -26.68 30.43 -5.18
N GLU A 311 -26.15 31.40 -4.43
CA GLU A 311 -24.83 31.32 -3.78
C GLU A 311 -24.81 30.21 -2.71
N ARG A 312 -25.89 30.08 -1.91
CA ARG A 312 -26.03 29.01 -0.93
C ARG A 312 -26.05 27.64 -1.61
N GLU A 313 -26.80 27.48 -2.70
CA GLU A 313 -26.81 26.24 -3.47
C GLU A 313 -25.46 25.94 -4.09
N ALA A 314 -24.74 26.95 -4.60
CA ALA A 314 -23.39 26.80 -5.13
C ALA A 314 -22.40 26.36 -4.03
N LEU A 315 -22.54 26.92 -2.82
CA LEU A 315 -21.77 26.49 -1.65
C LEU A 315 -22.10 25.05 -1.28
N LEU A 316 -23.39 24.68 -1.23
CA LEU A 316 -23.84 23.32 -0.99
C LEU A 316 -23.22 22.33 -1.98
N ARG A 317 -23.29 22.62 -3.29
CA ARG A 317 -22.67 21.80 -4.34
C ARG A 317 -21.16 21.69 -4.15
N THR A 318 -20.49 22.77 -3.79
CA THR A 318 -19.05 22.78 -3.51
C THR A 318 -18.69 21.90 -2.32
N LEU A 319 -19.49 21.94 -1.26
CA LEU A 319 -19.25 21.12 -0.07
C LEU A 319 -19.50 19.63 -0.30
N LYS A 320 -20.44 19.28 -1.17
CA LYS A 320 -20.76 17.90 -1.54
C LYS A 320 -19.88 17.34 -2.67
N GLY A 321 -19.17 18.22 -3.40
CA GLY A 321 -18.39 17.83 -4.55
C GLY A 321 -17.25 18.81 -4.84
N PHE A 322 -16.30 18.95 -3.91
CA PHE A 322 -15.10 19.76 -4.12
C PHE A 322 -14.17 19.05 -5.11
N THR A 323 -14.11 19.51 -6.35
CA THR A 323 -13.42 18.82 -7.44
C THR A 323 -11.99 19.30 -7.64
N LEU A 324 -11.10 18.35 -7.97
CA LEU A 324 -9.70 18.61 -8.36
C LEU A 324 -9.37 17.78 -9.60
N THR A 325 -8.78 18.41 -10.61
CA THR A 325 -8.35 17.73 -11.85
C THR A 325 -6.95 17.15 -11.67
N VAL A 326 -6.80 15.85 -11.85
CA VAL A 326 -5.50 15.18 -11.78
C VAL A 326 -4.72 15.45 -13.05
N THR A 327 -3.51 16.00 -12.92
CA THR A 327 -2.61 16.32 -14.04
C THR A 327 -1.36 15.47 -14.09
N GLY A 328 -1.01 14.82 -12.99
CA GLY A 328 0.22 14.05 -12.88
C GLY A 328 0.34 13.31 -11.57
N PHE A 329 1.45 12.62 -11.46
CA PHE A 329 1.91 12.00 -10.23
C PHE A 329 3.23 12.62 -9.77
N ARG A 330 3.57 12.42 -8.51
CA ARG A 330 4.93 12.68 -8.02
C ARG A 330 5.92 11.69 -8.65
N PRO A 331 7.25 11.95 -8.59
CA PRO A 331 8.26 10.99 -9.04
C PRO A 331 8.07 9.60 -8.44
N VAL A 332 8.45 8.55 -9.20
CA VAL A 332 8.24 7.14 -8.82
C VAL A 332 8.92 6.78 -7.50
N GLU A 333 9.99 7.48 -7.16
CA GLU A 333 10.75 7.35 -5.91
C GLU A 333 9.93 7.71 -4.68
N GLU A 334 8.87 8.51 -4.84
CA GLU A 334 7.92 8.86 -3.78
C GLU A 334 6.73 7.89 -3.67
N ALA A 335 6.66 6.90 -4.56
CA ALA A 335 5.64 5.86 -4.47
C ALA A 335 5.85 4.99 -3.23
N ILE A 336 4.76 4.73 -2.49
CA ILE A 336 4.83 3.85 -1.32
C ILE A 336 5.01 2.40 -1.76
N VAL A 337 4.41 2.03 -2.90
CA VAL A 337 4.43 0.69 -3.48
C VAL A 337 4.62 0.81 -4.99
N THR A 338 5.33 -0.15 -5.57
CA THR A 338 5.35 -0.35 -7.02
C THR A 338 4.34 -1.45 -7.38
N ARG A 339 3.52 -1.21 -8.40
CA ARG A 339 2.72 -2.24 -9.06
C ARG A 339 3.49 -2.81 -10.23
N GLY A 340 3.09 -3.98 -10.74
CA GLY A 340 3.82 -4.74 -11.74
C GLY A 340 4.73 -5.77 -11.09
N GLY A 341 5.57 -6.42 -11.87
CA GLY A 341 6.43 -7.50 -11.41
C GLY A 341 6.18 -8.80 -12.16
N VAL A 342 6.56 -9.94 -11.58
CA VAL A 342 6.39 -11.27 -12.17
C VAL A 342 4.90 -11.55 -12.39
N SER A 343 4.55 -11.88 -13.64
CA SER A 343 3.17 -12.19 -14.01
C SER A 343 2.63 -13.35 -13.18
N VAL A 344 1.59 -13.10 -12.39
CA VAL A 344 0.97 -14.12 -11.53
C VAL A 344 0.35 -15.29 -12.32
N LYS A 345 0.13 -15.14 -13.63
CA LYS A 345 -0.33 -16.22 -14.50
C LYS A 345 0.71 -17.34 -14.62
N GLU A 346 1.98 -17.00 -14.44
CA GLU A 346 3.13 -17.87 -14.56
C GLU A 346 3.63 -18.42 -13.21
N VAL A 347 2.87 -18.15 -12.14
CA VAL A 347 3.14 -18.62 -10.78
C VAL A 347 1.96 -19.42 -10.27
N ASP A 348 2.21 -20.50 -9.55
CA ASP A 348 1.14 -21.29 -8.93
C ASP A 348 0.61 -20.55 -7.68
N PRO A 349 -0.70 -20.26 -7.60
CA PRO A 349 -1.26 -19.49 -6.49
C PRO A 349 -1.33 -20.25 -5.16
N LYS A 350 -1.12 -21.56 -5.17
CA LYS A 350 -1.12 -22.38 -3.94
C LYS A 350 0.26 -22.50 -3.32
N THR A 351 1.26 -22.66 -4.17
CA THR A 351 2.64 -22.97 -3.74
C THR A 351 3.61 -21.83 -3.93
N MET A 352 3.20 -20.78 -4.66
CA MET A 352 4.08 -19.69 -5.11
C MET A 352 5.22 -20.17 -6.02
N ALA A 353 5.16 -21.39 -6.53
CA ALA A 353 6.14 -21.98 -7.43
C ALA A 353 6.04 -21.38 -8.84
N SER A 354 7.17 -21.22 -9.48
CA SER A 354 7.25 -20.94 -10.91
C SER A 354 6.63 -22.06 -11.73
N LYS A 355 5.89 -21.70 -12.78
CA LYS A 355 5.43 -22.64 -13.81
C LYS A 355 6.41 -22.79 -14.98
N LYS A 356 7.53 -22.03 -14.94
CA LYS A 356 8.52 -21.98 -16.02
C LYS A 356 9.85 -22.64 -15.65
N ALA A 357 10.28 -22.48 -14.41
CA ALA A 357 11.52 -23.05 -13.90
C ALA A 357 11.23 -23.85 -12.63
N ASP A 358 11.55 -25.12 -12.65
CA ASP A 358 11.37 -26.00 -11.50
C ASP A 358 12.31 -25.60 -10.35
N GLY A 359 11.82 -25.62 -9.11
CA GLY A 359 12.62 -25.23 -7.94
C GLY A 359 12.69 -23.72 -7.68
N LEU A 360 12.03 -22.88 -8.49
CA LEU A 360 11.95 -21.43 -8.30
C LEU A 360 10.60 -21.06 -7.67
N TYR A 361 10.63 -20.14 -6.68
CA TYR A 361 9.45 -19.65 -5.98
C TYR A 361 9.49 -18.12 -5.88
N PHE A 362 8.31 -17.49 -5.82
CA PHE A 362 8.20 -16.04 -5.71
C PHE A 362 7.34 -15.64 -4.51
N ALA A 363 7.76 -14.61 -3.77
CA ALA A 363 7.00 -14.10 -2.64
C ALA A 363 7.14 -12.59 -2.46
N GLY A 364 6.07 -11.93 -2.05
CA GLY A 364 6.05 -10.50 -1.77
C GLY A 364 5.93 -9.62 -3.00
N GLU A 365 6.53 -8.45 -2.94
CA GLU A 365 6.37 -7.35 -3.90
C GLU A 365 6.96 -7.62 -5.30
N ILE A 366 7.71 -8.70 -5.46
CA ILE A 366 8.18 -9.13 -6.79
C ILE A 366 7.03 -9.61 -7.68
N LEU A 367 5.94 -10.08 -7.10
CA LEU A 367 4.73 -10.53 -7.79
C LEU A 367 3.91 -9.33 -8.28
N ASP A 368 3.26 -9.46 -9.45
CA ASP A 368 2.31 -8.46 -9.96
C ASP A 368 1.02 -8.44 -9.13
N VAL A 369 1.15 -8.08 -7.85
CA VAL A 369 0.05 -7.85 -6.90
C VAL A 369 0.36 -6.64 -6.04
N ASP A 370 -0.62 -5.81 -5.77
CA ASP A 370 -0.51 -4.70 -4.83
C ASP A 370 -1.81 -4.50 -4.05
N GLY A 371 -1.69 -4.11 -2.80
CA GLY A 371 -2.80 -3.77 -1.90
C GLY A 371 -2.85 -2.27 -1.61
N TYR A 372 -3.99 -1.78 -1.13
CA TYR A 372 -4.13 -0.41 -0.66
C TYR A 372 -3.21 -0.09 0.52
N THR A 373 -3.21 1.19 0.93
CA THR A 373 -2.61 1.60 2.20
C THR A 373 -3.35 0.92 3.35
N GLY A 374 -2.64 0.65 4.46
CA GLY A 374 -3.30 0.05 5.63
C GLY A 374 -2.70 -1.26 6.12
N GLY A 375 -1.51 -1.65 5.60
CA GLY A 375 -0.79 -2.85 6.00
C GLY A 375 -0.99 -4.05 5.05
N PHE A 376 -1.84 -3.91 4.02
CA PHE A 376 -2.17 -5.01 3.10
C PHE A 376 -0.95 -5.54 2.33
N ASN A 377 -0.02 -4.66 1.91
CA ASN A 377 1.18 -5.10 1.18
C ASN A 377 2.13 -5.94 2.03
N LEU A 378 2.25 -5.66 3.33
CA LEU A 378 2.99 -6.53 4.24
C LEU A 378 2.25 -7.84 4.50
N THR A 379 0.91 -7.81 4.59
CA THR A 379 0.11 -9.05 4.66
C THR A 379 0.35 -9.92 3.43
N ILE A 380 0.32 -9.36 2.21
CA ILE A 380 0.67 -10.07 0.96
C ILE A 380 2.07 -10.68 1.07
N ALA A 381 3.05 -9.90 1.51
CA ALA A 381 4.43 -10.35 1.63
C ALA A 381 4.57 -11.54 2.60
N PHE A 382 3.94 -11.48 3.76
CA PHE A 382 4.00 -12.54 4.75
C PHE A 382 3.22 -13.80 4.35
N SER A 383 2.03 -13.62 3.77
CA SER A 383 1.18 -14.74 3.32
C SER A 383 1.79 -15.53 2.16
N THR A 384 2.34 -14.82 1.17
CA THR A 384 3.01 -15.47 0.02
C THR A 384 4.32 -16.13 0.44
N ALA A 385 5.07 -15.51 1.36
CA ALA A 385 6.27 -16.08 1.95
C ALA A 385 5.99 -17.37 2.74
N PHE A 386 4.91 -17.38 3.52
CA PHE A 386 4.47 -18.58 4.23
C PHE A 386 4.13 -19.70 3.24
N ALA A 387 3.33 -19.42 2.21
CA ALA A 387 2.92 -20.42 1.23
C ALA A 387 4.12 -21.00 0.46
N ALA A 388 5.09 -20.15 0.07
CA ALA A 388 6.32 -20.60 -0.58
C ALA A 388 7.16 -21.49 0.33
N ALA A 389 7.38 -21.08 1.57
CA ALA A 389 8.19 -21.86 2.54
C ALA A 389 7.56 -23.22 2.86
N GLU A 390 6.24 -23.27 2.99
CA GLU A 390 5.51 -24.52 3.21
C GLU A 390 5.65 -25.46 2.02
N ALA A 391 5.45 -24.96 0.79
CA ALA A 391 5.58 -25.76 -0.43
C ALA A 391 7.00 -26.31 -0.63
N VAL A 392 8.04 -25.51 -0.33
CA VAL A 392 9.43 -25.99 -0.38
C VAL A 392 9.65 -27.09 0.64
N ALA A 393 9.14 -26.94 1.87
CA ALA A 393 9.31 -27.96 2.91
C ALA A 393 8.59 -29.28 2.56
N GLU A 394 7.39 -29.22 1.98
CA GLU A 394 6.69 -30.40 1.47
C GLU A 394 7.47 -31.10 0.34
N ARG A 395 8.02 -30.30 -0.58
CA ARG A 395 8.85 -30.84 -1.69
C ARG A 395 10.13 -31.53 -1.18
N VAL A 396 10.84 -30.90 -0.25
CA VAL A 396 12.08 -31.49 0.32
C VAL A 396 11.76 -32.81 1.04
N LYS A 397 10.68 -32.88 1.79
CA LYS A 397 10.22 -34.12 2.44
C LYS A 397 9.81 -35.22 1.47
N ALA A 398 9.27 -34.87 0.31
CA ALA A 398 8.85 -35.84 -0.70
C ALA A 398 10.03 -36.41 -1.51
N ASN A 399 11.18 -35.71 -1.55
CA ASN A 399 12.36 -36.08 -2.31
C ASN A 399 13.50 -36.66 -1.43
N GLY A 400 13.36 -36.65 -0.11
CA GLY A 400 14.30 -37.25 0.85
C GLY A 400 13.73 -38.46 1.52
#